data_c43f7152800a70025bd9e46b76509949
#
_entry.id   c43f7152800a70025bd9e46b76509949
#
_cell.length_a   1.000
_cell.length_b   1.000
_cell.length_c   1.000
_cell.angle_alpha   90.00
_cell.angle_beta   90.00
_cell.angle_gamma   90.00
#
_symmetry.space_group_name_H-M   'P 1'
#
loop_
_entity.id
_entity.type
_entity.pdbx_description
1 polymer ?
#
loop_
_entity_poly.entity_id
_entity_poly.type
_entity_poly.pdbx_seq_one_letter_code
_entity_poly.pdbx_strand_id
1 'polypeptide(L)'
;LAVSCNPCFIQVGARLGKQNFCDYFAAFGLRAATGIDLPGEIKRSEYYTADRMGPVELASCSFGQSSKVSYLQMITAVCAVVNGGKLMQPHVVQSIRDTERNTVQQVEPTVKAQVIRPETSAVMRELMEGVVTTGTGKNGAVAGYRVGGKTGTSQKLDSENERARIASFVAV
;
A
#
# COMPACT_ATOMS: atom_id res chain seq x y z
N LEU A 1 -14.57 -5.33 0.62
CA LEU A 1 -13.44 -5.08 -0.27
C LEU A 1 -13.83 -5.26 -1.74
N ALA A 2 -14.49 -6.35 -2.09
CA ALA A 2 -14.82 -6.74 -3.47
C ALA A 2 -15.58 -5.67 -4.28
N VAL A 3 -16.54 -4.98 -3.68
CA VAL A 3 -17.36 -3.93 -4.34
C VAL A 3 -16.92 -2.50 -4.03
N SER A 4 -15.77 -2.34 -3.36
CA SER A 4 -15.21 -1.01 -3.02
C SER A 4 -16.20 -0.05 -2.33
N CYS A 5 -16.97 -0.55 -1.36
CA CYS A 5 -18.04 0.19 -0.70
C CYS A 5 -17.48 1.24 0.28
N ASN A 6 -17.50 2.52 -0.09
CA ASN A 6 -17.00 3.61 0.76
C ASN A 6 -17.71 3.71 2.12
N PRO A 7 -19.08 3.64 2.23
CA PRO A 7 -19.76 3.66 3.52
C PRO A 7 -19.29 2.56 4.48
N CYS A 8 -18.99 1.35 3.98
CA CYS A 8 -18.45 0.28 4.80
C CYS A 8 -17.04 0.64 5.34
N PHE A 9 -16.17 1.20 4.51
CA PHE A 9 -14.84 1.61 4.95
C PHE A 9 -14.88 2.76 5.95
N ILE A 10 -15.80 3.71 5.78
CA ILE A 10 -16.03 4.79 6.76
C ILE A 10 -16.41 4.20 8.13
N GLN A 11 -17.31 3.21 8.18
CA GLN A 11 -17.68 2.56 9.42
C GLN A 11 -16.52 1.77 10.06
N VAL A 12 -15.71 1.09 9.23
CA VAL A 12 -14.50 0.40 9.71
C VAL A 12 -13.50 1.40 10.29
N GLY A 13 -13.25 2.52 9.60
CA GLY A 13 -12.37 3.58 10.08
C GLY A 13 -12.87 4.22 11.38
N ALA A 14 -14.18 4.48 11.49
CA ALA A 14 -14.78 5.01 12.70
C ALA A 14 -14.62 4.06 13.90
N ARG A 15 -14.76 2.73 13.68
CA ARG A 15 -14.53 1.71 14.73
C ARG A 15 -13.06 1.59 15.11
N LEU A 16 -12.15 1.72 14.13
CA LEU A 16 -10.72 1.70 14.38
C LEU A 16 -10.26 2.91 15.19
N GLY A 17 -10.86 4.07 14.95
CA GLY A 17 -10.51 5.34 15.56
C GLY A 17 -9.27 5.98 14.95
N LYS A 18 -9.16 7.30 15.08
CA LYS A 18 -8.11 8.11 14.43
C LYS A 18 -6.70 7.76 14.88
N GLN A 19 -6.50 7.42 16.16
CA GLN A 19 -5.17 7.08 16.67
C GLN A 19 -4.67 5.80 16.02
N ASN A 20 -5.43 4.70 16.11
CA ASN A 20 -5.04 3.43 15.51
C ASN A 20 -4.89 3.54 13.97
N PHE A 21 -5.77 4.32 13.31
CA PHE A 21 -5.65 4.56 11.87
C PHE A 21 -4.29 5.19 11.53
N CYS A 22 -3.89 6.24 12.24
CA CYS A 22 -2.61 6.93 12.02
C CYS A 22 -1.42 6.03 12.37
N ASP A 23 -1.52 5.22 13.42
CA ASP A 23 -0.46 4.32 13.86
C ASP A 23 -0.23 3.20 12.83
N TYR A 24 -1.29 2.58 12.30
CA TYR A 24 -1.18 1.60 11.21
C TYR A 24 -0.69 2.24 9.91
N PHE A 25 -1.16 3.45 9.56
CA PHE A 25 -0.67 4.18 8.39
C PHE A 25 0.86 4.38 8.47
N ALA A 26 1.38 4.71 9.65
CA ALA A 26 2.81 4.81 9.90
C ALA A 26 3.51 3.44 9.87
N ALA A 27 2.92 2.42 10.51
CA ALA A 27 3.49 1.08 10.60
C ALA A 27 3.66 0.42 9.22
N PHE A 28 2.73 0.68 8.28
CA PHE A 28 2.85 0.25 6.87
C PHE A 28 3.86 1.07 6.06
N GLY A 29 4.61 2.00 6.68
CA GLY A 29 5.66 2.78 6.03
C GLY A 29 5.15 3.93 5.16
N LEU A 30 3.85 4.27 5.22
CA LEU A 30 3.25 5.29 4.36
C LEU A 30 3.59 6.73 4.76
N ARG A 31 4.26 6.93 5.91
CA ARG A 31 4.67 8.24 6.44
C ARG A 31 6.14 8.58 6.23
N ALA A 32 6.94 7.64 5.79
CA ALA A 32 8.40 7.79 5.68
C ALA A 32 8.90 7.28 4.34
N ALA A 33 10.11 7.68 3.97
CA ALA A 33 10.82 7.10 2.84
C ALA A 33 10.99 5.58 3.05
N THR A 34 10.91 4.83 1.95
CA THR A 34 11.06 3.36 2.00
C THR A 34 12.49 2.95 2.27
N GLY A 35 13.45 3.82 1.92
CA GLY A 35 14.87 3.54 2.04
C GLY A 35 15.41 2.67 0.91
N ILE A 36 14.78 2.74 -0.27
CA ILE A 36 15.31 2.09 -1.47
C ILE A 36 16.71 2.61 -1.80
N ASP A 37 17.53 1.76 -2.36
CA ASP A 37 18.91 2.04 -2.78
C ASP A 37 19.01 2.83 -4.11
N LEU A 38 17.97 3.61 -4.43
CA LEU A 38 17.93 4.51 -5.59
C LEU A 38 17.87 5.98 -5.15
N PRO A 39 18.49 6.89 -5.91
CA PRO A 39 18.37 8.32 -5.66
C PRO A 39 16.97 8.84 -6.06
N GLY A 40 16.54 9.96 -5.46
CA GLY A 40 15.32 10.67 -5.86
C GLY A 40 14.06 10.22 -5.16
N GLU A 41 14.13 9.36 -4.15
CA GLU A 41 12.95 8.98 -3.38
C GLU A 41 12.32 10.19 -2.67
N ILE A 42 10.99 10.31 -2.75
CA ILE A 42 10.24 11.34 -2.06
C ILE A 42 10.26 11.07 -0.55
N LYS A 43 10.84 12.01 0.22
CA LYS A 43 11.02 11.86 1.67
C LYS A 43 9.80 12.29 2.51
N ARG A 44 8.81 12.93 1.89
CA ARG A 44 7.62 13.43 2.58
C ARG A 44 6.36 12.99 1.87
N SER A 45 5.41 12.47 2.64
CA SER A 45 4.03 12.20 2.22
C SER A 45 3.10 13.21 2.87
N GLU A 46 2.02 13.57 2.18
CA GLU A 46 0.96 14.39 2.77
C GLU A 46 -0.04 13.45 3.46
N TYR A 47 -0.20 13.63 4.77
CA TYR A 47 -1.10 12.82 5.60
C TYR A 47 -1.56 13.59 6.82
N TYR A 48 -2.66 13.16 7.40
CA TYR A 48 -3.14 13.68 8.68
C TYR A 48 -2.46 12.97 9.86
N THR A 49 -2.12 13.75 10.88
CA THR A 49 -1.74 13.23 12.20
C THR A 49 -2.99 13.11 13.08
N ALA A 50 -2.97 12.28 14.10
CA ALA A 50 -4.15 12.01 14.93
C ALA A 50 -4.71 13.27 15.63
N ASP A 51 -3.84 14.24 15.95
CA ASP A 51 -4.21 15.54 16.53
C ASP A 51 -4.96 16.44 15.53
N ARG A 52 -4.63 16.33 14.24
CA ARG A 52 -5.24 17.13 13.14
C ARG A 52 -6.37 16.42 12.42
N MET A 53 -6.62 15.15 12.73
CA MET A 53 -7.63 14.32 12.09
C MET A 53 -8.97 14.47 12.83
N GLY A 54 -9.93 15.13 12.20
CA GLY A 54 -11.32 15.15 12.61
C GLY A 54 -12.13 13.97 12.05
N PRO A 55 -13.44 13.88 12.35
CA PRO A 55 -14.30 12.80 11.84
C PRO A 55 -14.40 12.76 10.31
N VAL A 56 -14.37 13.91 9.64
CA VAL A 56 -14.46 14.01 8.17
C VAL A 56 -13.18 13.51 7.52
N GLU A 57 -12.02 13.92 8.05
CA GLU A 57 -10.72 13.47 7.58
C GLU A 57 -10.56 11.96 7.78
N LEU A 58 -10.95 11.44 8.94
CA LEU A 58 -10.93 9.98 9.19
C LEU A 58 -11.83 9.24 8.21
N ALA A 59 -13.03 9.74 7.96
CA ALA A 59 -13.94 9.14 7.00
C ALA A 59 -13.34 9.10 5.58
N SER A 60 -12.80 10.23 5.10
CA SER A 60 -12.22 10.32 3.76
C SER A 60 -10.95 9.48 3.61
N CYS A 61 -10.07 9.47 4.61
CA CYS A 61 -8.87 8.65 4.62
C CYS A 61 -9.21 7.14 4.64
N SER A 62 -10.30 6.74 5.29
CA SER A 62 -10.71 5.34 5.42
C SER A 62 -11.05 4.67 4.09
N PHE A 63 -11.45 5.42 3.06
CA PHE A 63 -11.65 4.89 1.71
C PHE A 63 -10.57 5.35 0.72
N GLY A 64 -9.43 5.88 1.23
CA GLY A 64 -8.23 6.14 0.43
C GLY A 64 -8.17 7.52 -0.23
N GLN A 65 -8.86 8.52 0.31
CA GLN A 65 -8.75 9.92 -0.10
C GLN A 65 -7.96 10.74 0.93
N SER A 66 -7.65 11.99 0.60
CA SER A 66 -7.06 12.99 1.51
C SER A 66 -5.65 12.65 2.04
N SER A 67 -4.94 11.74 1.38
CA SER A 67 -3.52 11.47 1.64
C SER A 67 -2.77 11.28 0.32
N LYS A 68 -1.49 11.67 0.27
CA LYS A 68 -0.62 11.44 -0.87
C LYS A 68 0.54 10.54 -0.45
N VAL A 69 0.71 9.45 -1.18
CA VAL A 69 1.81 8.49 -0.99
C VAL A 69 2.46 8.19 -2.34
N SER A 70 3.74 7.82 -2.33
CA SER A 70 4.41 7.40 -3.55
C SER A 70 3.95 5.99 -3.97
N TYR A 71 4.10 5.67 -5.26
CA TYR A 71 3.84 4.31 -5.75
C TYR A 71 4.70 3.27 -5.03
N LEU A 72 5.94 3.63 -4.70
CA LEU A 72 6.87 2.75 -4.00
C LEU A 72 6.41 2.48 -2.56
N GLN A 73 5.96 3.50 -1.83
CA GLN A 73 5.36 3.32 -0.50
C GLN A 73 4.12 2.42 -0.58
N MET A 74 3.25 2.65 -1.57
CA MET A 74 2.02 1.87 -1.73
C MET A 74 2.32 0.41 -2.01
N ILE A 75 3.20 0.10 -2.98
CA ILE A 75 3.51 -1.30 -3.30
C ILE A 75 4.23 -2.00 -2.14
N THR A 76 5.11 -1.30 -1.42
CA THR A 76 5.79 -1.85 -0.24
C THR A 76 4.79 -2.19 0.86
N ALA A 77 3.79 -1.31 1.11
CA ALA A 77 2.71 -1.57 2.05
C ALA A 77 1.84 -2.76 1.63
N VAL A 78 1.47 -2.84 0.35
CA VAL A 78 0.68 -3.98 -0.18
C VAL A 78 1.46 -5.28 -0.11
N CYS A 79 2.77 -5.27 -0.41
CA CYS A 79 3.63 -6.43 -0.20
C CYS A 79 3.59 -6.90 1.26
N ALA A 80 3.63 -5.98 2.24
CA ALA A 80 3.50 -6.35 3.65
C ALA A 80 2.14 -6.99 3.98
N VAL A 81 1.06 -6.56 3.31
CA VAL A 81 -0.26 -7.19 3.49
C VAL A 81 -0.27 -8.65 3.06
N VAL A 82 0.48 -9.03 2.02
CA VAL A 82 0.38 -10.37 1.40
C VAL A 82 1.53 -11.33 1.72
N ASN A 83 2.65 -10.86 2.26
CA ASN A 83 3.85 -11.66 2.51
C ASN A 83 3.96 -12.22 3.94
N GLY A 84 2.86 -12.30 4.68
CA GLY A 84 2.84 -12.70 6.08
C GLY A 84 2.98 -11.53 7.06
N GLY A 85 2.79 -10.29 6.59
CA GLY A 85 2.74 -9.08 7.41
C GLY A 85 4.07 -8.37 7.62
N LYS A 86 5.11 -8.71 6.85
CA LYS A 86 6.46 -8.14 6.99
C LYS A 86 6.64 -6.92 6.08
N LEU A 87 6.89 -5.76 6.67
CA LEU A 87 7.33 -4.58 5.92
C LEU A 87 8.80 -4.75 5.56
N MET A 88 9.08 -4.91 4.28
CA MET A 88 10.43 -5.08 3.76
C MET A 88 11.03 -3.74 3.34
N GLN A 89 12.34 -3.59 3.43
CA GLN A 89 13.05 -2.51 2.76
C GLN A 89 13.21 -2.88 1.27
N PRO A 90 12.65 -2.09 0.33
CA PRO A 90 12.85 -2.36 -1.08
C PRO A 90 14.32 -2.10 -1.47
N HIS A 91 14.84 -2.90 -2.38
CA HIS A 91 16.17 -2.71 -2.98
C HIS A 91 16.16 -3.18 -4.43
N VAL A 92 17.02 -2.60 -5.24
CA VAL A 92 17.20 -2.95 -6.66
C VAL A 92 18.51 -3.73 -6.84
N VAL A 93 19.52 -3.41 -6.05
CA VAL A 93 20.82 -4.10 -6.09
C VAL A 93 20.68 -5.47 -5.45
N GLN A 94 20.87 -6.52 -6.22
CA GLN A 94 20.90 -7.90 -5.72
C GLN A 94 22.31 -8.30 -5.28
N SER A 95 23.32 -7.93 -6.05
CA SER A 95 24.73 -8.23 -5.73
C SER A 95 25.67 -7.27 -6.40
N ILE A 96 26.82 -7.03 -5.77
CA ILE A 96 27.94 -6.28 -6.33
C ILE A 96 29.08 -7.27 -6.57
N ARG A 97 29.60 -7.34 -7.79
CA ARG A 97 30.69 -8.23 -8.15
C ARG A 97 31.92 -7.42 -8.52
N ASP A 98 33.07 -7.77 -7.93
CA ASP A 98 34.37 -7.29 -8.33
C ASP A 98 34.94 -8.28 -9.34
N THR A 99 34.99 -7.89 -10.61
CA THR A 99 35.50 -8.75 -11.70
C THR A 99 36.98 -9.07 -11.59
N GLU A 100 37.79 -8.22 -10.94
CA GLU A 100 39.21 -8.44 -10.75
C GLU A 100 39.51 -9.46 -9.62
N ARG A 101 38.71 -9.45 -8.60
CA ARG A 101 38.89 -10.27 -7.39
C ARG A 101 37.88 -11.38 -7.21
N ASN A 102 36.89 -11.50 -8.12
CA ASN A 102 35.72 -12.39 -7.96
C ASN A 102 34.99 -12.21 -6.62
N THR A 103 35.13 -11.03 -6.01
CA THR A 103 34.43 -10.73 -4.76
C THR A 103 32.97 -10.44 -5.08
N VAL A 104 32.07 -11.13 -4.41
CA VAL A 104 30.62 -10.91 -4.54
C VAL A 104 30.12 -10.40 -3.20
N GLN A 105 29.52 -9.21 -3.20
CA GLN A 105 28.71 -8.74 -2.10
C GLN A 105 27.24 -9.01 -2.42
N GLN A 106 26.59 -9.88 -1.64
CA GLN A 106 25.17 -10.14 -1.74
C GLN A 106 24.40 -9.15 -0.89
N VAL A 107 23.32 -8.57 -1.44
CA VAL A 107 22.37 -7.75 -0.67
C VAL A 107 21.26 -8.64 -0.15
N GLU A 108 21.19 -8.80 1.16
CA GLU A 108 20.17 -9.63 1.80
C GLU A 108 18.87 -8.83 2.05
N PRO A 109 17.69 -9.45 1.88
CA PRO A 109 16.41 -8.83 2.18
C PRO A 109 16.32 -8.39 3.65
N THR A 110 15.96 -7.12 3.89
CA THR A 110 15.85 -6.55 5.23
C THR A 110 14.39 -6.39 5.63
N VAL A 111 14.01 -7.01 6.75
CA VAL A 111 12.70 -6.83 7.39
C VAL A 111 12.76 -5.59 8.30
N LYS A 112 11.96 -4.57 8.00
CA LYS A 112 11.87 -3.35 8.82
C LYS A 112 10.94 -3.54 10.02
N ALA A 113 9.82 -4.23 9.83
CA ALA A 113 8.83 -4.45 10.87
C ALA A 113 7.89 -5.62 10.54
N GLN A 114 7.29 -6.24 11.57
CA GLN A 114 6.11 -7.09 11.47
C GLN A 114 4.89 -6.21 11.72
N VAL A 115 4.11 -5.89 10.68
CA VAL A 115 3.00 -4.91 10.76
C VAL A 115 1.68 -5.59 11.13
N ILE A 116 1.40 -6.74 10.52
CA ILE A 116 0.23 -7.56 10.81
C ILE A 116 0.66 -9.01 11.03
N ARG A 117 -0.19 -9.79 11.67
CA ARG A 117 0.06 -11.21 11.90
C ARG A 117 -0.06 -12.01 10.60
N PRO A 118 0.66 -13.15 10.44
CA PRO A 118 0.59 -14.00 9.27
C PRO A 118 -0.84 -14.47 8.94
N GLU A 119 -1.66 -14.77 9.97
CA GLU A 119 -3.05 -15.18 9.80
C GLU A 119 -3.89 -14.06 9.19
N THR A 120 -3.68 -12.81 9.63
CA THR A 120 -4.34 -11.63 9.03
C THR A 120 -3.94 -11.46 7.57
N SER A 121 -2.65 -11.66 7.24
CA SER A 121 -2.15 -11.63 5.88
C SER A 121 -2.81 -12.71 5.01
N ALA A 122 -3.01 -13.92 5.53
CA ALA A 122 -3.68 -15.00 4.81
C ALA A 122 -5.12 -14.62 4.45
N VAL A 123 -5.89 -14.12 5.42
CA VAL A 123 -7.27 -13.63 5.18
C VAL A 123 -7.29 -12.48 4.16
N MET A 124 -6.32 -11.57 4.21
CA MET A 124 -6.24 -10.46 3.26
C MET A 124 -5.97 -10.94 1.83
N ARG A 125 -5.13 -11.96 1.63
CA ARG A 125 -4.93 -12.56 0.29
C ARG A 125 -6.24 -13.10 -0.29
N GLU A 126 -7.02 -13.83 0.49
CA GLU A 126 -8.33 -14.35 0.06
C GLU A 126 -9.31 -13.23 -0.29
N LEU A 127 -9.35 -12.17 0.54
CA LEU A 127 -10.19 -11.00 0.26
C LEU A 127 -9.76 -10.25 -1.00
N MET A 128 -8.46 -10.14 -1.27
CA MET A 128 -7.93 -9.50 -2.48
C MET A 128 -8.18 -10.36 -3.72
N GLU A 129 -8.07 -11.68 -3.63
CA GLU A 129 -8.46 -12.59 -4.71
C GLU A 129 -9.96 -12.47 -5.03
N GLY A 130 -10.82 -12.32 -4.01
CA GLY A 130 -12.25 -12.05 -4.17
C GLY A 130 -12.55 -10.77 -4.96
N VAL A 131 -11.70 -9.75 -4.91
CA VAL A 131 -11.84 -8.53 -5.73
C VAL A 131 -11.69 -8.85 -7.22
N VAL A 132 -10.79 -9.76 -7.58
CA VAL A 132 -10.51 -10.14 -8.98
C VAL A 132 -11.49 -11.19 -9.46
N THR A 133 -11.87 -12.17 -8.64
CA THR A 133 -12.78 -13.25 -9.06
C THR A 133 -14.23 -12.81 -9.18
N THR A 134 -14.72 -12.02 -8.22
CA THR A 134 -16.15 -11.66 -8.13
C THR A 134 -16.41 -10.16 -8.04
N GLY A 135 -15.37 -9.35 -7.80
CA GLY A 135 -15.48 -7.93 -7.52
C GLY A 135 -15.16 -6.99 -8.70
N THR A 136 -14.75 -5.77 -8.33
CA THR A 136 -14.44 -4.69 -9.28
C THR A 136 -13.14 -4.88 -10.05
N GLY A 137 -12.32 -5.84 -9.68
CA GLY A 137 -11.00 -6.13 -10.27
C GLY A 137 -11.00 -7.21 -11.35
N LYS A 138 -12.15 -7.65 -11.88
CA LYS A 138 -12.26 -8.77 -12.84
C LYS A 138 -11.34 -8.67 -14.05
N ASN A 139 -11.10 -7.46 -14.54
CA ASN A 139 -10.20 -7.22 -15.68
C ASN A 139 -8.72 -7.48 -15.36
N GLY A 140 -8.37 -7.65 -14.08
CA GLY A 140 -7.03 -8.05 -13.63
C GLY A 140 -6.81 -9.56 -13.59
N ALA A 141 -7.80 -10.37 -13.95
CA ALA A 141 -7.66 -11.82 -13.97
C ALA A 141 -6.69 -12.28 -15.07
N VAL A 142 -5.82 -13.24 -14.74
CA VAL A 142 -4.87 -13.85 -15.67
C VAL A 142 -5.10 -15.35 -15.67
N ALA A 143 -5.36 -15.93 -16.84
CA ALA A 143 -5.62 -17.35 -16.95
C ALA A 143 -4.44 -18.19 -16.45
N GLY A 144 -4.70 -19.18 -15.61
CA GLY A 144 -3.68 -20.04 -15.02
C GLY A 144 -3.00 -19.49 -13.76
N TYR A 145 -3.37 -18.25 -13.32
CA TYR A 145 -2.82 -17.63 -12.12
C TYR A 145 -3.91 -17.27 -11.12
N ARG A 146 -3.58 -17.34 -9.83
CA ARG A 146 -4.37 -16.73 -8.77
C ARG A 146 -3.91 -15.30 -8.62
N VAL A 147 -4.80 -14.35 -8.88
CA VAL A 147 -4.50 -12.91 -8.80
C VAL A 147 -5.39 -12.28 -7.75
N GLY A 148 -4.77 -11.58 -6.81
CA GLY A 148 -5.44 -10.71 -5.86
C GLY A 148 -5.19 -9.24 -6.22
N GLY A 149 -6.10 -8.35 -5.87
CA GLY A 149 -5.84 -6.94 -6.14
C GLY A 149 -6.85 -5.98 -5.55
N LYS A 150 -6.63 -4.70 -5.84
CA LYS A 150 -7.57 -3.63 -5.49
C LYS A 150 -7.53 -2.51 -6.52
N THR A 151 -8.70 -2.13 -6.99
CA THR A 151 -8.91 -0.94 -7.83
C THR A 151 -8.86 0.33 -6.97
N GLY A 152 -8.31 1.41 -7.51
CA GLY A 152 -8.36 2.74 -6.92
C GLY A 152 -8.85 3.75 -7.95
N THR A 153 -9.66 4.71 -7.50
CA THR A 153 -10.08 5.84 -8.32
C THR A 153 -10.05 7.09 -7.45
N SER A 154 -9.16 8.01 -7.76
CA SER A 154 -9.02 9.27 -7.04
C SER A 154 -9.30 10.46 -7.94
N GLN A 155 -9.73 11.58 -7.34
CA GLN A 155 -9.85 12.84 -8.04
C GLN A 155 -8.46 13.39 -8.35
N LYS A 156 -8.28 13.93 -9.55
CA LYS A 156 -7.06 14.63 -9.94
C LYS A 156 -7.19 16.11 -9.52
N LEU A 157 -6.57 16.46 -8.39
CA LEU A 157 -6.73 17.78 -7.77
C LEU A 157 -6.07 18.91 -8.59
N ASP A 158 -5.01 18.62 -9.35
CA ASP A 158 -4.23 19.61 -10.11
C ASP A 158 -4.74 19.74 -11.57
N SER A 159 -5.99 19.38 -11.86
CA SER A 159 -6.59 19.44 -13.20
C SER A 159 -7.65 20.52 -13.25
N GLU A 160 -7.64 21.34 -14.30
CA GLU A 160 -8.73 22.28 -14.64
C GLU A 160 -10.07 21.56 -14.86
N ASN A 161 -10.00 20.27 -15.20
CA ASN A 161 -11.19 19.44 -15.33
C ASN A 161 -11.53 18.77 -14.00
N GLU A 162 -12.52 19.27 -13.29
CA GLU A 162 -13.01 18.72 -12.01
C GLU A 162 -13.46 17.26 -12.09
N ARG A 163 -13.76 16.74 -13.28
CA ARG A 163 -14.13 15.33 -13.49
C ARG A 163 -12.93 14.43 -13.77
N ALA A 164 -11.73 15.00 -13.87
CA ALA A 164 -10.53 14.19 -14.09
C ALA A 164 -10.28 13.23 -12.93
N ARG A 165 -10.00 11.97 -13.26
CA ARG A 165 -9.75 10.91 -12.29
C ARG A 165 -8.42 10.22 -12.61
N ILE A 166 -7.77 9.73 -11.57
CA ILE A 166 -6.63 8.81 -11.67
C ILE A 166 -7.17 7.43 -11.34
N ALA A 167 -7.12 6.53 -12.32
CA ALA A 167 -7.43 5.12 -12.12
C ALA A 167 -6.15 4.35 -11.84
N SER A 168 -6.19 3.47 -10.86
CA SER A 168 -5.07 2.61 -10.48
C SER A 168 -5.55 1.20 -10.16
N PHE A 169 -4.65 0.24 -10.30
CA PHE A 169 -4.87 -1.13 -9.88
C PHE A 169 -3.58 -1.67 -9.27
N VAL A 170 -3.67 -2.20 -8.07
CA VAL A 170 -2.58 -2.93 -7.43
C VAL A 170 -2.92 -4.40 -7.49
N ALA A 171 -2.02 -5.22 -8.04
CA ALA A 171 -2.16 -6.67 -8.14
C ALA A 171 -1.00 -7.41 -7.47
N VAL A 172 -1.30 -8.56 -6.95
CA VAL A 172 -0.36 -9.53 -6.36
C VAL A 172 -0.75 -10.95 -6.74
#